data_edae2e845ac5e7d3d03c7ab74dac6f82
#
_entry.id   edae2e845ac5e7d3d03c7ab74dac6f82
#
_cell.length_a   1.000
_cell.length_b   1.000
_cell.length_c   1.000
_cell.angle_alpha   90.00
_cell.angle_beta   90.00
_cell.angle_gamma   90.00
#
_symmetry.space_group_name_H-M   'P 1'
#
loop_
_entity.id
_entity.type
_entity.pdbx_description
1 polymer ?
#
loop_
_entity_poly.entity_id
_entity_poly.type
_entity_poly.pdbx_seq_one_letter_code
_entity_poly.pdbx_strand_id
1 'polypeptide(L)'
;MSPSSSWWDTPINIDETATTPREWLQTAYLRMSDVAMAEALSKALGRRVLANRVTLMRQRQGLQKTTSGQPVVFQESTFPKFNEPPTVQADDVLVLADVEVPFQDAAWCSDVVALAHEWGIKTVILAGDFLHLDSLSSFAKRFLALDETEPELSAEIEAGGLFADRLLTYFDKVVMVLGNHEARLLRRLELATSVKILQRLLGQQFNEERFVISPYYHAVIEASTGQWRVTHPKEARKIPLTAGRELAEKYLMNVIAAHGHDWGETTSPSGRYVAACGCCVDPARLDYAMLRDSTRPVMQQGAFILHEGLPVLLHPKYAPPSMWL
;
A
#
# COMPACT_ATOMS: atom_id res chain seq x y z
N MET A 1 45.57 -16.80 -28.59
CA MET A 1 45.86 -15.36 -28.70
C MET A 1 45.59 -14.76 -27.33
N SER A 2 46.61 -14.33 -26.58
CA SER A 2 46.47 -13.66 -25.30
C SER A 2 45.71 -12.36 -25.50
N PRO A 3 44.79 -11.95 -24.60
CA PRO A 3 44.15 -10.66 -24.70
C PRO A 3 45.22 -9.58 -24.60
N SER A 4 45.32 -8.73 -25.62
CA SER A 4 46.23 -7.56 -25.59
C SER A 4 45.93 -6.75 -24.34
N SER A 5 46.92 -6.68 -23.43
CA SER A 5 46.82 -5.85 -22.22
C SER A 5 46.43 -4.43 -22.66
N SER A 6 45.30 -3.98 -22.20
CA SER A 6 44.84 -2.61 -22.48
C SER A 6 45.90 -1.66 -21.94
N TRP A 7 46.31 -0.63 -22.74
CA TRP A 7 47.28 0.36 -22.31
C TRP A 7 46.86 1.11 -21.02
N TRP A 8 45.57 1.01 -20.65
CA TRP A 8 45.04 1.55 -19.41
C TRP A 8 45.52 0.78 -18.16
N ASP A 9 45.95 -0.45 -18.31
CA ASP A 9 46.41 -1.31 -17.24
C ASP A 9 47.95 -1.53 -17.32
N THR A 10 48.65 -0.78 -18.17
CA THR A 10 50.10 -0.79 -18.27
C THR A 10 50.69 0.16 -17.24
N PRO A 11 51.61 -0.28 -16.37
CA PRO A 11 52.28 0.61 -15.43
C PRO A 11 52.99 1.77 -16.09
N ILE A 12 52.79 2.97 -15.57
CA ILE A 12 53.44 4.20 -16.03
C ILE A 12 53.91 5.02 -14.81
N ASN A 13 54.83 5.93 -15.04
CA ASN A 13 55.26 6.85 -14.02
C ASN A 13 54.62 8.22 -14.26
N ILE A 14 53.69 8.59 -13.40
CA ILE A 14 53.03 9.92 -13.40
C ILE A 14 53.26 10.52 -12.04
N ASP A 15 53.74 11.77 -11.99
CA ASP A 15 53.97 12.53 -10.77
C ASP A 15 54.87 11.76 -9.75
N GLU A 16 55.96 11.14 -10.27
CA GLU A 16 56.91 10.35 -9.51
C GLU A 16 56.35 9.09 -8.83
N THR A 17 55.14 8.71 -9.12
CA THR A 17 54.47 7.50 -8.61
C THR A 17 54.29 6.47 -9.73
N ALA A 18 54.72 5.23 -9.47
CA ALA A 18 54.40 4.10 -10.39
C ALA A 18 52.94 3.69 -10.17
N THR A 19 52.12 3.85 -11.21
CA THR A 19 50.68 3.56 -11.20
C THR A 19 50.20 3.16 -12.57
N THR A 20 49.01 2.61 -12.69
CA THR A 20 48.38 2.44 -13.99
C THR A 20 47.55 3.71 -14.35
N PRO A 21 47.36 4.00 -15.67
CA PRO A 21 46.44 5.09 -16.07
C PRO A 21 45.06 4.99 -15.46
N ARG A 22 44.58 3.77 -15.22
CA ARG A 22 43.29 3.50 -14.57
C ARG A 22 43.27 3.93 -13.12
N GLU A 23 44.26 3.53 -12.33
CA GLU A 23 44.36 3.87 -10.92
C GLU A 23 44.64 5.36 -10.72
N TRP A 24 45.56 5.94 -11.50
CA TRP A 24 45.85 7.35 -11.45
C TRP A 24 44.62 8.22 -11.75
N LEU A 25 43.78 7.79 -12.72
CA LEU A 25 42.56 8.50 -13.06
C LEU A 25 41.58 8.61 -11.89
N GLN A 26 41.53 7.62 -11.00
CA GLN A 26 40.64 7.62 -9.84
C GLN A 26 40.93 8.75 -8.83
N THR A 27 42.18 9.22 -8.79
CA THR A 27 42.58 10.34 -7.93
C THR A 27 42.66 11.65 -8.66
N ALA A 28 43.12 11.64 -9.92
CA ALA A 28 43.34 12.82 -10.72
C ALA A 28 42.05 13.51 -11.18
N TYR A 29 40.96 12.73 -11.39
CA TYR A 29 39.70 13.29 -11.95
C TYR A 29 39.06 14.36 -11.06
N LEU A 30 39.34 14.35 -9.76
CA LEU A 30 38.83 15.36 -8.82
C LEU A 30 39.58 16.71 -8.93
N ARG A 31 40.82 16.70 -9.44
CA ARG A 31 41.74 17.85 -9.42
C ARG A 31 42.04 18.44 -10.81
N MET A 32 41.81 17.64 -11.86
CA MET A 32 42.24 17.99 -13.20
C MET A 32 41.08 17.94 -14.20
N SER A 33 41.12 18.77 -15.25
CA SER A 33 40.20 18.65 -16.37
C SER A 33 40.51 17.40 -17.21
N ASP A 34 39.53 16.90 -18.00
CA ASP A 34 39.76 15.74 -18.87
C ASP A 34 40.84 16.06 -19.93
N VAL A 35 40.99 17.34 -20.31
CA VAL A 35 42.06 17.79 -21.20
C VAL A 35 43.41 17.74 -20.49
N ALA A 36 43.52 18.31 -19.30
CA ALA A 36 44.77 18.24 -18.51
C ALA A 36 45.20 16.84 -18.16
N MET A 37 44.21 15.93 -17.84
CA MET A 37 44.52 14.52 -17.65
C MET A 37 45.00 13.82 -18.92
N ALA A 38 44.43 14.17 -20.07
CA ALA A 38 44.87 13.64 -21.35
C ALA A 38 46.29 14.09 -21.72
N GLU A 39 46.64 15.32 -21.39
CA GLU A 39 48.01 15.83 -21.58
C GLU A 39 49.03 15.12 -20.67
N ALA A 40 48.72 14.98 -19.40
CA ALA A 40 49.58 14.26 -18.45
C ALA A 40 49.80 12.79 -18.87
N LEU A 41 48.71 12.08 -19.24
CA LEU A 41 48.80 10.73 -19.76
C LEU A 41 49.57 10.64 -21.10
N SER A 42 49.42 11.64 -21.97
CA SER A 42 50.17 11.70 -23.23
C SER A 42 51.67 11.81 -22.98
N LYS A 43 52.07 12.65 -22.03
CA LYS A 43 53.45 12.84 -21.60
C LYS A 43 54.05 11.57 -21.01
N ALA A 44 53.30 10.94 -20.06
CA ALA A 44 53.77 9.75 -19.40
C ALA A 44 53.85 8.53 -20.30
N LEU A 45 52.96 8.41 -21.29
CA LEU A 45 52.93 7.28 -22.26
C LEU A 45 53.75 7.52 -23.51
N GLY A 46 54.31 8.72 -23.72
CA GLY A 46 55.04 9.05 -24.92
C GLY A 46 54.20 9.02 -26.21
N ARG A 47 52.87 9.10 -26.10
CA ARG A 47 51.94 9.09 -27.24
C ARG A 47 50.70 9.93 -26.96
N ARG A 48 50.06 10.41 -28.03
CA ARG A 48 48.86 11.25 -27.90
C ARG A 48 47.68 10.49 -27.30
N VAL A 49 47.15 10.97 -26.19
CA VAL A 49 45.90 10.56 -25.57
C VAL A 49 44.87 11.69 -25.78
N LEU A 50 43.69 11.32 -26.28
CA LEU A 50 42.65 12.33 -26.53
C LEU A 50 41.75 12.50 -25.27
N ALA A 51 41.29 13.71 -24.99
CA ALA A 51 40.46 14.02 -23.84
C ALA A 51 39.16 13.21 -23.81
N ASN A 52 38.54 12.97 -24.98
CA ASN A 52 37.35 12.12 -25.06
C ASN A 52 37.59 10.65 -24.61
N ARG A 53 38.80 10.14 -24.78
CA ARG A 53 39.18 8.81 -24.27
C ARG A 53 39.26 8.81 -22.75
N VAL A 54 39.77 9.86 -22.17
CA VAL A 54 39.80 10.06 -20.71
C VAL A 54 38.38 10.17 -20.17
N THR A 55 37.54 10.98 -20.81
CA THR A 55 36.12 11.12 -20.45
C THR A 55 35.39 9.77 -20.45
N LEU A 56 35.55 9.00 -21.53
CA LEU A 56 34.92 7.68 -21.64
C LEU A 56 35.43 6.69 -20.57
N MET A 57 36.72 6.70 -20.28
CA MET A 57 37.28 5.82 -19.24
C MET A 57 36.77 6.21 -17.86
N ARG A 58 36.76 7.50 -17.55
CA ARG A 58 36.22 8.05 -16.31
C ARG A 58 34.75 7.64 -16.13
N GLN A 59 33.92 7.80 -17.16
CA GLN A 59 32.51 7.37 -17.13
C GLN A 59 32.34 5.86 -16.92
N ARG A 60 33.17 5.04 -17.59
CA ARG A 60 33.15 3.58 -17.39
C ARG A 60 33.54 3.14 -15.96
N GLN A 61 34.31 3.96 -15.27
CA GLN A 61 34.67 3.74 -13.87
C GLN A 61 33.64 4.38 -12.89
N GLY A 62 32.54 4.96 -13.38
CA GLY A 62 31.56 5.64 -12.56
C GLY A 62 32.05 6.96 -11.96
N LEU A 63 33.19 7.50 -12.42
CA LEU A 63 33.77 8.75 -11.93
C LEU A 63 33.09 9.94 -12.62
N GLN A 64 32.21 10.60 -11.92
CA GLN A 64 31.52 11.80 -12.44
C GLN A 64 32.27 13.06 -12.04
N LYS A 65 32.50 13.98 -13.00
CA LYS A 65 32.99 15.32 -12.72
C LYS A 65 31.82 16.27 -12.51
N THR A 66 31.94 17.07 -11.49
CA THR A 66 31.13 18.27 -11.34
C THR A 66 31.85 19.45 -12.01
N THR A 67 31.13 20.35 -12.58
CA THR A 67 31.66 21.56 -13.29
C THR A 67 32.52 22.49 -12.41
N SER A 68 32.51 22.27 -11.09
CA SER A 68 33.24 23.07 -10.10
C SER A 68 34.39 22.33 -9.38
N GLY A 69 34.65 21.06 -9.72
CA GLY A 69 35.68 20.25 -9.02
C GLY A 69 35.31 19.83 -7.58
N GLN A 70 34.16 20.28 -7.08
CA GLN A 70 33.63 19.81 -5.80
C GLN A 70 32.63 18.67 -6.03
N PRO A 71 32.55 17.68 -5.11
CA PRO A 71 31.51 16.66 -5.19
C PRO A 71 30.14 17.37 -5.16
N VAL A 72 29.23 16.96 -6.05
CA VAL A 72 27.84 17.42 -5.96
C VAL A 72 27.24 16.72 -4.75
N VAL A 73 27.06 17.46 -3.68
CA VAL A 73 26.35 17.01 -2.50
C VAL A 73 24.94 17.58 -2.61
N PHE A 74 23.97 16.68 -2.86
CA PHE A 74 22.58 17.04 -2.70
C PHE A 74 22.28 17.11 -1.21
N GLN A 75 21.64 18.18 -0.77
CA GLN A 75 21.12 18.22 0.60
C GLN A 75 20.05 17.15 0.76
N GLU A 76 20.10 16.43 1.88
CA GLU A 76 18.99 15.57 2.23
C GLU A 76 17.72 16.37 2.38
N SER A 77 16.60 15.77 1.96
CA SER A 77 15.30 16.41 2.11
C SER A 77 15.01 16.65 3.59
N THR A 78 14.59 17.87 3.91
CA THR A 78 14.09 18.21 5.26
C THR A 78 12.63 17.78 5.47
N PHE A 79 11.96 17.32 4.41
CA PHE A 79 10.62 16.79 4.53
C PHE A 79 10.64 15.45 5.27
N PRO A 80 9.70 15.24 6.20
CA PRO A 80 9.61 13.97 6.91
C PRO A 80 9.32 12.83 5.94
N LYS A 81 9.88 11.67 6.20
CA LYS A 81 9.49 10.43 5.54
C LYS A 81 8.05 10.09 5.93
N PHE A 82 7.33 9.41 5.04
CA PHE A 82 6.04 8.85 5.40
C PHE A 82 6.21 7.87 6.56
N ASN A 83 5.25 7.91 7.50
CA ASN A 83 5.20 6.94 8.58
C ASN A 83 4.94 5.54 8.03
N GLU A 84 5.32 4.52 8.80
CA GLU A 84 4.92 3.14 8.51
C GLU A 84 3.40 2.98 8.63
N PRO A 85 2.79 2.04 7.88
CA PRO A 85 1.37 1.73 8.03
C PRO A 85 1.07 1.20 9.44
N PRO A 86 -0.16 1.37 9.94
CA PRO A 86 -0.57 0.74 11.19
C PRO A 86 -0.29 -0.76 11.14
N THR A 87 0.43 -1.23 12.15
CA THR A 87 0.78 -2.65 12.31
C THR A 87 0.12 -3.20 13.57
N VAL A 88 -0.50 -4.35 13.44
CA VAL A 88 -1.14 -5.10 14.52
C VAL A 88 -0.32 -6.35 14.80
N GLN A 89 0.17 -6.48 16.01
CA GLN A 89 0.87 -7.67 16.49
C GLN A 89 -0.18 -8.61 17.11
N ALA A 90 -0.72 -9.54 16.35
CA ALA A 90 -1.75 -10.46 16.85
C ALA A 90 -1.93 -11.68 15.93
N ASP A 91 -2.26 -12.81 16.55
CA ASP A 91 -2.68 -14.03 15.87
C ASP A 91 -4.21 -14.09 15.69
N ASP A 92 -4.94 -13.23 16.41
CA ASP A 92 -6.40 -13.20 16.43
C ASP A 92 -6.90 -11.82 16.01
N VAL A 93 -7.45 -11.73 14.80
CA VAL A 93 -7.92 -10.46 14.20
C VAL A 93 -9.16 -10.71 13.35
N LEU A 94 -10.21 -9.93 13.58
CA LEU A 94 -11.36 -9.87 12.67
C LEU A 94 -11.07 -8.84 11.56
N VAL A 95 -11.42 -9.15 10.31
CA VAL A 95 -11.40 -8.21 9.19
C VAL A 95 -12.79 -8.10 8.57
N LEU A 96 -13.35 -6.90 8.60
CA LEU A 96 -14.59 -6.53 7.93
C LEU A 96 -14.26 -5.63 6.74
N ALA A 97 -14.85 -5.88 5.59
CA ALA A 97 -14.61 -5.11 4.37
C ALA A 97 -15.90 -4.52 3.82
N ASP A 98 -15.77 -3.35 3.19
CA ASP A 98 -16.86 -2.77 2.39
C ASP A 98 -18.17 -2.82 3.20
N VAL A 99 -18.15 -2.21 4.41
CA VAL A 99 -19.29 -2.17 5.34
C VAL A 99 -20.35 -1.21 4.81
N GLU A 100 -19.90 -0.13 4.17
CA GLU A 100 -20.71 0.89 3.50
C GLU A 100 -21.89 1.39 4.36
N VAL A 101 -21.57 1.79 5.62
CA VAL A 101 -22.59 2.37 6.51
C VAL A 101 -23.27 3.56 5.82
N PRO A 102 -24.62 3.64 5.83
CA PRO A 102 -25.59 2.90 6.65
C PRO A 102 -26.21 1.66 5.96
N PHE A 103 -25.64 1.15 4.89
CA PHE A 103 -26.20 0.05 4.10
C PHE A 103 -25.65 -1.33 4.48
N GLN A 104 -24.96 -1.43 5.59
CA GLN A 104 -24.47 -2.73 6.10
C GLN A 104 -25.61 -3.72 6.33
N ASP A 105 -25.33 -5.00 6.10
CA ASP A 105 -26.19 -6.07 6.60
C ASP A 105 -25.96 -6.22 8.10
N ALA A 106 -26.94 -5.70 8.87
CA ALA A 106 -26.83 -5.65 10.32
C ALA A 106 -26.84 -7.05 10.95
N ALA A 107 -27.58 -8.01 10.38
CA ALA A 107 -27.61 -9.38 10.86
C ALA A 107 -26.26 -10.07 10.65
N TRP A 108 -25.73 -9.99 9.42
CA TRP A 108 -24.42 -10.52 9.08
C TRP A 108 -23.30 -9.94 9.97
N CYS A 109 -23.24 -8.61 10.08
CA CYS A 109 -22.25 -7.94 10.93
C CYS A 109 -22.35 -8.39 12.39
N SER A 110 -23.59 -8.56 12.90
CA SER A 110 -23.82 -9.02 14.28
C SER A 110 -23.33 -10.44 14.51
N ASP A 111 -23.62 -11.35 13.57
CA ASP A 111 -23.22 -12.75 13.67
C ASP A 111 -21.69 -12.89 13.64
N VAL A 112 -21.03 -12.17 12.74
CA VAL A 112 -19.55 -12.19 12.62
C VAL A 112 -18.87 -11.59 13.86
N VAL A 113 -19.38 -10.46 14.38
CA VAL A 113 -18.86 -9.84 15.60
C VAL A 113 -19.09 -10.74 16.81
N ALA A 114 -20.25 -11.43 16.89
CA ALA A 114 -20.54 -12.37 17.97
C ALA A 114 -19.54 -13.54 17.97
N LEU A 115 -19.27 -14.15 16.81
CA LEU A 115 -18.26 -15.20 16.67
C LEU A 115 -16.87 -14.71 17.11
N ALA A 116 -16.45 -13.55 16.62
CA ALA A 116 -15.15 -12.99 16.98
C ALA A 116 -15.05 -12.73 18.50
N HIS A 117 -16.13 -12.25 19.11
CA HIS A 117 -16.19 -12.05 20.57
C HIS A 117 -16.11 -13.37 21.34
N GLU A 118 -16.82 -14.41 20.92
CA GLU A 118 -16.76 -15.74 21.51
C GLU A 118 -15.35 -16.33 21.44
N TRP A 119 -14.65 -16.11 20.34
CA TRP A 119 -13.24 -16.52 20.19
C TRP A 119 -12.25 -15.61 20.93
N GLY A 120 -12.71 -14.62 21.66
CA GLY A 120 -11.87 -13.72 22.45
C GLY A 120 -11.04 -12.75 21.62
N ILE A 121 -11.38 -12.54 20.35
CA ILE A 121 -10.67 -11.61 19.46
C ILE A 121 -10.81 -10.18 19.96
N LYS A 122 -9.69 -9.46 20.09
CA LYS A 122 -9.63 -8.11 20.66
C LYS A 122 -9.40 -7.00 19.63
N THR A 123 -9.08 -7.37 18.41
CA THR A 123 -8.77 -6.40 17.35
C THR A 123 -9.64 -6.66 16.12
N VAL A 124 -10.20 -5.56 15.57
CA VAL A 124 -10.88 -5.58 14.28
C VAL A 124 -10.22 -4.60 13.31
N ILE A 125 -10.08 -5.01 12.05
CA ILE A 125 -9.63 -4.15 10.95
C ILE A 125 -10.78 -3.94 9.98
N LEU A 126 -11.14 -2.67 9.74
CA LEU A 126 -12.06 -2.26 8.69
C LEU A 126 -11.24 -2.05 7.42
N ALA A 127 -11.45 -2.89 6.42
CA ALA A 127 -10.58 -2.97 5.23
C ALA A 127 -10.96 -1.97 4.12
N GLY A 128 -11.43 -0.79 4.50
CA GLY A 128 -11.83 0.30 3.59
C GLY A 128 -13.30 0.26 3.20
N ASP A 129 -13.76 1.34 2.59
CA ASP A 129 -15.16 1.61 2.24
C ASP A 129 -16.09 1.33 3.43
N PHE A 130 -15.71 1.91 4.57
CA PHE A 130 -16.47 1.83 5.81
C PHE A 130 -17.76 2.65 5.72
N LEU A 131 -17.67 3.87 5.15
CA LEU A 131 -18.81 4.72 4.85
C LEU A 131 -19.19 4.60 3.38
N HIS A 132 -20.48 4.70 3.07
CA HIS A 132 -20.96 4.59 1.70
C HIS A 132 -20.57 5.81 0.84
N LEU A 133 -20.84 7.03 1.30
CA LEU A 133 -20.42 8.32 0.72
C LEU A 133 -20.76 8.49 -0.78
N ASP A 134 -21.80 7.85 -1.27
CA ASP A 134 -22.19 7.98 -2.69
C ASP A 134 -22.80 9.35 -2.99
N SER A 135 -23.37 10.03 -2.00
CA SER A 135 -23.77 11.44 -2.10
C SER A 135 -22.62 12.35 -2.59
N LEU A 136 -21.37 11.95 -2.34
CA LEU A 136 -20.16 12.62 -2.82
C LEU A 136 -19.63 12.06 -4.15
N SER A 137 -20.25 11.00 -4.68
CA SER A 137 -19.82 10.35 -5.92
C SER A 137 -20.14 11.21 -7.14
N SER A 138 -19.22 11.31 -8.06
CA SER A 138 -19.48 11.92 -9.38
C SER A 138 -20.37 11.01 -10.27
N PHE A 139 -20.55 9.76 -9.88
CA PHE A 139 -21.34 8.77 -10.63
C PHE A 139 -22.82 8.76 -10.24
N ALA A 140 -23.16 9.06 -8.99
CA ALA A 140 -24.55 9.05 -8.47
C ALA A 140 -25.48 10.00 -9.21
N LYS A 141 -25.00 11.16 -9.60
CA LYS A 141 -25.80 12.21 -10.29
C LYS A 141 -26.40 11.80 -11.64
N ARG A 142 -26.15 10.62 -12.14
CA ARG A 142 -26.71 10.13 -13.40
C ARG A 142 -28.05 9.39 -13.25
N PHE A 143 -28.47 9.09 -12.03
CA PHE A 143 -29.68 8.32 -11.76
C PHE A 143 -30.70 9.13 -10.94
N LEU A 144 -30.99 10.34 -11.41
CA LEU A 144 -31.84 11.34 -10.77
C LEU A 144 -33.27 10.89 -10.38
N ALA A 145 -33.69 9.72 -10.81
CA ALA A 145 -35.04 9.22 -10.49
C ALA A 145 -35.17 8.64 -9.07
N LEU A 146 -34.09 8.51 -8.31
CA LEU A 146 -34.05 7.87 -7.00
C LEU A 146 -33.48 8.80 -5.89
N ASP A 147 -33.37 10.10 -6.17
CA ASP A 147 -32.77 11.12 -5.28
C ASP A 147 -33.44 11.23 -3.87
N GLU A 148 -34.63 10.67 -3.70
CA GLU A 148 -35.36 10.76 -2.43
C GLU A 148 -34.89 9.74 -1.37
N THR A 149 -33.97 8.83 -1.73
CA THR A 149 -33.53 7.75 -0.83
C THR A 149 -32.08 7.81 -0.37
N GLU A 150 -31.28 8.75 -0.91
CA GLU A 150 -29.90 8.91 -0.45
C GLU A 150 -29.86 9.55 0.96
N PRO A 151 -29.14 8.94 1.92
CA PRO A 151 -28.98 9.54 3.23
C PRO A 151 -28.22 10.87 3.11
N GLU A 152 -28.60 11.85 3.89
CA GLU A 152 -27.79 13.05 4.05
C GLU A 152 -26.41 12.69 4.59
N LEU A 153 -25.37 13.35 4.11
CA LEU A 153 -23.97 13.11 4.53
C LEU A 153 -23.79 13.13 6.05
N SER A 154 -24.52 14.02 6.74
CA SER A 154 -24.50 14.13 8.22
C SER A 154 -25.02 12.87 8.89
N ALA A 155 -26.14 12.33 8.39
CA ALA A 155 -26.76 11.11 8.92
C ALA A 155 -25.87 9.87 8.67
N GLU A 156 -25.23 9.84 7.53
CA GLU A 156 -24.29 8.76 7.18
C GLU A 156 -23.04 8.76 8.09
N ILE A 157 -22.48 9.95 8.35
CA ILE A 157 -21.35 10.11 9.27
C ILE A 157 -21.75 9.75 10.71
N GLU A 158 -22.94 10.17 11.15
CA GLU A 158 -23.46 9.84 12.48
C GLU A 158 -23.65 8.32 12.64
N ALA A 159 -24.26 7.68 11.65
CA ALA A 159 -24.40 6.22 11.63
C ALA A 159 -23.06 5.50 11.68
N GLY A 160 -22.05 6.01 10.95
CA GLY A 160 -20.68 5.51 10.99
C GLY A 160 -20.04 5.64 12.37
N GLY A 161 -20.26 6.78 13.03
CA GLY A 161 -19.82 7.01 14.42
C GLY A 161 -20.43 5.99 15.39
N LEU A 162 -21.75 5.80 15.32
CA LEU A 162 -22.45 4.80 16.15
C LEU A 162 -21.97 3.37 15.88
N PHE A 163 -21.69 3.03 14.64
CA PHE A 163 -21.13 1.70 14.30
C PHE A 163 -19.73 1.55 14.90
N ALA A 164 -18.87 2.56 14.79
CA ALA A 164 -17.53 2.57 15.37
C ALA A 164 -17.58 2.41 16.90
N ASP A 165 -18.47 3.15 17.58
CA ASP A 165 -18.70 3.03 19.03
C ASP A 165 -19.14 1.62 19.40
N ARG A 166 -20.02 1.02 18.59
CA ARG A 166 -20.47 -0.35 18.81
C ARG A 166 -19.32 -1.33 18.72
N LEU A 167 -18.43 -1.21 17.72
CA LEU A 167 -17.23 -2.04 17.64
C LEU A 167 -16.33 -1.89 18.86
N LEU A 168 -16.15 -0.66 19.36
CA LEU A 168 -15.33 -0.37 20.54
C LEU A 168 -15.91 -0.93 21.86
N THR A 169 -17.17 -1.40 21.87
CA THR A 169 -17.72 -2.15 23.01
C THR A 169 -17.27 -3.62 23.03
N TYR A 170 -16.90 -4.18 21.88
CA TYR A 170 -16.49 -5.58 21.75
C TYR A 170 -14.97 -5.74 21.57
N PHE A 171 -14.32 -4.77 20.95
CA PHE A 171 -12.90 -4.84 20.60
C PHE A 171 -12.09 -3.77 21.37
N ASP A 172 -10.90 -4.17 21.80
CA ASP A 172 -9.97 -3.24 22.43
C ASP A 172 -9.35 -2.28 21.40
N LYS A 173 -9.26 -2.73 20.12
CA LYS A 173 -8.68 -1.95 19.04
C LYS A 173 -9.46 -2.09 17.74
N VAL A 174 -9.71 -0.96 17.11
CA VAL A 174 -10.27 -0.85 15.74
C VAL A 174 -9.23 -0.16 14.86
N VAL A 175 -8.86 -0.79 13.75
CA VAL A 175 -7.99 -0.18 12.74
C VAL A 175 -8.80 0.01 11.47
N MET A 176 -8.97 1.25 11.04
CA MET A 176 -9.66 1.56 9.80
C MET A 176 -8.66 1.85 8.68
N VAL A 177 -8.73 1.10 7.61
CA VAL A 177 -8.01 1.34 6.36
C VAL A 177 -8.86 2.28 5.49
N LEU A 178 -8.24 3.21 4.79
CA LEU A 178 -8.98 4.04 3.84
C LEU A 178 -9.42 3.22 2.62
N GLY A 179 -10.65 3.42 2.22
CA GLY A 179 -11.17 2.99 0.93
C GLY A 179 -11.31 4.15 -0.06
N ASN A 180 -11.83 3.86 -1.24
CA ASN A 180 -12.05 4.91 -2.24
C ASN A 180 -13.21 5.84 -1.87
N HIS A 181 -14.15 5.39 -1.04
CA HIS A 181 -15.26 6.19 -0.53
C HIS A 181 -14.75 7.27 0.42
N GLU A 182 -13.99 6.92 1.46
CA GLU A 182 -13.39 7.90 2.36
C GLU A 182 -12.44 8.86 1.63
N ALA A 183 -11.72 8.36 0.63
CA ALA A 183 -10.87 9.22 -0.18
C ALA A 183 -11.65 10.25 -1.01
N ARG A 184 -12.93 9.99 -1.36
CA ARG A 184 -13.81 11.00 -1.98
C ARG A 184 -14.08 12.14 -1.00
N LEU A 185 -14.44 11.81 0.25
CA LEU A 185 -14.69 12.81 1.29
C LEU A 185 -13.44 13.68 1.54
N LEU A 186 -12.29 13.05 1.76
CA LEU A 186 -11.04 13.76 2.01
C LEU A 186 -10.66 14.71 0.85
N ARG A 187 -10.87 14.29 -0.40
CA ARG A 187 -10.62 15.13 -1.57
C ARG A 187 -11.60 16.30 -1.67
N ARG A 188 -12.88 16.10 -1.34
CA ARG A 188 -13.88 17.18 -1.36
C ARG A 188 -13.61 18.23 -0.30
N LEU A 189 -13.03 17.85 0.83
CA LEU A 189 -12.64 18.76 1.88
C LEU A 189 -11.28 19.44 1.60
N GLU A 190 -10.65 19.18 0.44
CA GLU A 190 -9.31 19.67 0.10
C GLU A 190 -8.24 19.35 1.16
N LEU A 191 -8.56 18.42 2.05
CA LEU A 191 -7.73 18.03 3.19
C LEU A 191 -6.96 16.74 2.86
N ALA A 192 -6.23 16.74 1.76
CA ALA A 192 -5.59 15.57 1.13
C ALA A 192 -4.72 14.70 2.06
N THR A 193 -4.56 15.05 3.34
CA THR A 193 -3.56 14.41 4.19
C THR A 193 -3.97 14.15 5.64
N SER A 194 -5.14 14.58 6.09
CA SER A 194 -5.47 14.44 7.52
C SER A 194 -6.60 13.46 7.80
N VAL A 195 -6.25 12.20 8.01
CA VAL A 195 -7.18 11.18 8.57
C VAL A 195 -7.76 11.59 9.92
N LYS A 196 -7.13 12.53 10.63
CA LYS A 196 -7.66 13.09 11.90
C LYS A 196 -9.00 13.80 11.74
N ILE A 197 -9.28 14.37 10.56
CA ILE A 197 -10.61 14.97 10.32
C ILE A 197 -11.68 13.89 10.27
N LEU A 198 -11.41 12.78 9.60
CA LEU A 198 -12.33 11.65 9.52
C LEU A 198 -12.57 11.05 10.92
N GLN A 199 -11.51 10.90 11.71
CA GLN A 199 -11.64 10.45 13.10
C GLN A 199 -12.53 11.37 13.94
N ARG A 200 -12.40 12.68 13.75
CA ARG A 200 -13.28 13.68 14.43
C ARG A 200 -14.72 13.60 13.93
N LEU A 201 -14.93 13.48 12.63
CA LEU A 201 -16.27 13.36 12.06
C LEU A 201 -16.99 12.10 12.57
N LEU A 202 -16.28 11.01 12.77
CA LEU A 202 -16.79 9.79 13.39
C LEU A 202 -16.90 9.85 14.92
N GLY A 203 -16.64 11.00 15.56
CA GLY A 203 -16.69 11.14 17.02
C GLY A 203 -15.56 10.44 17.77
N GLN A 204 -14.53 9.93 17.08
CA GLN A 204 -13.48 9.09 17.66
C GLN A 204 -12.21 9.86 18.08
N GLN A 205 -12.26 11.19 18.17
CA GLN A 205 -11.10 12.03 18.53
C GLN A 205 -10.55 11.78 19.94
N PHE A 206 -11.33 11.20 20.82
CA PHE A 206 -10.92 10.85 22.19
C PHE A 206 -10.48 9.40 22.34
N ASN A 207 -10.56 8.61 21.26
CA ASN A 207 -10.21 7.19 21.21
C ASN A 207 -9.00 6.93 20.28
N GLU A 208 -8.08 7.90 20.13
CA GLU A 208 -6.99 7.84 19.13
C GLU A 208 -6.12 6.57 19.23
N GLU A 209 -5.98 6.00 20.43
CA GLU A 209 -5.20 4.77 20.64
C GLU A 209 -5.98 3.50 20.29
N ARG A 210 -7.31 3.54 20.49
CA ARG A 210 -8.21 2.40 20.25
C ARG A 210 -8.84 2.42 18.87
N PHE A 211 -9.08 3.60 18.28
CA PHE A 211 -9.59 3.77 16.92
C PHE A 211 -8.54 4.45 16.06
N VAL A 212 -7.77 3.65 15.34
CA VAL A 212 -6.66 4.10 14.50
C VAL A 212 -7.09 4.12 13.04
N ILE A 213 -6.93 5.25 12.36
CA ILE A 213 -7.16 5.35 10.92
C ILE A 213 -5.82 5.31 10.19
N SER A 214 -5.64 4.33 9.30
CA SER A 214 -4.48 4.26 8.42
C SER A 214 -4.54 5.41 7.40
N PRO A 215 -3.48 6.20 7.22
CA PRO A 215 -3.40 7.16 6.14
C PRO A 215 -3.18 6.47 4.77
N TYR A 216 -3.08 5.16 4.75
CA TYR A 216 -2.84 4.32 3.59
C TYR A 216 -4.06 3.46 3.26
N TYR A 217 -4.09 2.90 2.08
CA TYR A 217 -5.07 1.89 1.66
C TYR A 217 -4.71 0.48 2.18
N HIS A 218 -3.99 0.41 3.28
CA HIS A 218 -3.62 -0.86 3.91
C HIS A 218 -3.19 -0.71 5.37
N ALA A 219 -3.25 -1.83 6.07
CA ALA A 219 -2.63 -2.08 7.37
C ALA A 219 -1.86 -3.41 7.29
N VAL A 220 -1.03 -3.69 8.28
CA VAL A 220 -0.26 -4.94 8.38
C VAL A 220 -0.64 -5.67 9.65
N ILE A 221 -0.82 -6.99 9.56
CA ILE A 221 -0.87 -7.88 10.72
C ILE A 221 0.45 -8.66 10.74
N GLU A 222 1.12 -8.66 11.88
CA GLU A 222 2.26 -9.53 12.16
C GLU A 222 1.80 -10.64 13.09
N ALA A 223 1.56 -11.81 12.49
CA ALA A 223 1.14 -13.00 13.17
C ALA A 223 2.29 -14.02 13.29
N SER A 224 2.15 -15.01 14.14
CA SER A 224 3.12 -16.11 14.29
C SER A 224 3.33 -16.89 12.98
N THR A 225 2.32 -16.92 12.11
CA THR A 225 2.35 -17.58 10.79
C THR A 225 2.87 -16.71 9.67
N GLY A 226 3.25 -15.45 9.97
CA GLY A 226 3.84 -14.52 9.02
C GLY A 226 3.10 -13.20 8.91
N GLN A 227 3.51 -12.37 7.94
CA GLN A 227 2.94 -11.04 7.72
C GLN A 227 1.74 -11.10 6.77
N TRP A 228 0.70 -10.35 7.13
CA TRP A 228 -0.53 -10.20 6.38
C TRP A 228 -0.78 -8.74 6.04
N ARG A 229 -1.02 -8.47 4.78
CA ARG A 229 -1.42 -7.15 4.30
C ARG A 229 -2.93 -7.10 4.14
N VAL A 230 -3.62 -6.37 5.00
CA VAL A 230 -5.04 -6.04 4.84
C VAL A 230 -5.14 -4.79 3.99
N THR A 231 -5.81 -4.87 2.86
CA THR A 231 -5.75 -3.79 1.87
C THR A 231 -7.08 -3.54 1.16
N HIS A 232 -7.32 -2.26 0.85
CA HIS A 232 -8.35 -1.82 -0.08
C HIS A 232 -7.68 -1.41 -1.39
N PRO A 233 -7.54 -2.32 -2.38
CA PRO A 233 -6.85 -2.03 -3.62
C PRO A 233 -7.48 -0.84 -4.36
N LYS A 234 -6.66 -0.02 -5.00
CA LYS A 234 -7.16 1.12 -5.79
C LYS A 234 -8.07 0.69 -6.94
N GLU A 235 -7.82 -0.50 -7.49
CA GLU A 235 -8.47 -1.00 -8.67
C GLU A 235 -9.07 -2.38 -8.41
N ALA A 236 -10.38 -2.52 -8.60
CA ALA A 236 -11.03 -3.81 -8.67
C ALA A 236 -10.73 -4.50 -10.01
N ARG A 237 -10.49 -5.79 -9.98
CA ARG A 237 -10.29 -6.62 -11.18
C ARG A 237 -11.59 -7.33 -11.55
N LYS A 238 -11.77 -7.63 -12.84
CA LYS A 238 -12.94 -8.40 -13.33
C LYS A 238 -12.90 -9.87 -12.90
N ILE A 239 -11.69 -10.41 -12.73
CA ILE A 239 -11.50 -11.78 -12.27
C ILE A 239 -11.22 -11.71 -10.76
N PRO A 240 -12.05 -12.37 -9.93
CA PRO A 240 -11.86 -12.44 -8.49
C PRO A 240 -10.44 -12.83 -8.08
N LEU A 241 -9.98 -12.37 -6.93
CA LEU A 241 -8.66 -12.66 -6.35
C LEU A 241 -7.45 -12.14 -7.12
N THR A 242 -7.61 -11.62 -8.34
CA THR A 242 -6.46 -11.17 -9.16
C THR A 242 -5.72 -10.01 -8.51
N ALA A 243 -6.43 -9.00 -8.00
CA ALA A 243 -5.78 -7.87 -7.33
C ALA A 243 -4.98 -8.32 -6.09
N GLY A 244 -5.55 -9.21 -5.28
CA GLY A 244 -4.86 -9.79 -4.12
C GLY A 244 -3.60 -10.57 -4.52
N ARG A 245 -3.67 -11.39 -5.56
CA ARG A 245 -2.51 -12.16 -6.07
C ARG A 245 -1.39 -11.25 -6.57
N GLU A 246 -1.72 -10.21 -7.34
CA GLU A 246 -0.76 -9.21 -7.82
C GLU A 246 -0.04 -8.51 -6.64
N LEU A 247 -0.80 -8.17 -5.59
CA LEU A 247 -0.24 -7.53 -4.41
C LEU A 247 0.59 -8.49 -3.56
N ALA A 248 0.18 -9.76 -3.44
CA ALA A 248 0.95 -10.79 -2.73
C ALA A 248 2.33 -11.01 -3.38
N GLU A 249 2.40 -11.07 -4.71
CA GLU A 249 3.66 -11.15 -5.44
C GLU A 249 4.52 -9.88 -5.29
N LYS A 250 3.87 -8.72 -5.35
CA LYS A 250 4.58 -7.43 -5.27
C LYS A 250 5.24 -7.21 -3.91
N TYR A 251 4.56 -7.58 -2.83
CA TYR A 251 5.00 -7.29 -1.45
C TYR A 251 5.56 -8.52 -0.73
N LEU A 252 5.45 -9.70 -1.31
CA LEU A 252 5.86 -10.98 -0.73
C LEU A 252 5.22 -11.25 0.65
N MET A 253 3.96 -10.86 0.80
CA MET A 253 3.14 -11.00 2.02
C MET A 253 1.87 -11.77 1.72
N ASN A 254 1.26 -12.39 2.73
CA ASN A 254 -0.12 -12.83 2.63
C ASN A 254 -1.03 -11.60 2.47
N VAL A 255 -2.12 -11.72 1.73
CA VAL A 255 -2.99 -10.59 1.40
C VAL A 255 -4.45 -10.90 1.70
N ILE A 256 -5.11 -9.97 2.39
CA ILE A 256 -6.55 -9.90 2.56
C ILE A 256 -7.02 -8.67 1.80
N ALA A 257 -7.76 -8.88 0.72
CA ALA A 257 -8.19 -7.82 -0.19
C ALA A 257 -9.69 -7.54 -0.05
N ALA A 258 -10.03 -6.25 -0.06
CA ALA A 258 -11.38 -5.68 -0.11
C ALA A 258 -11.69 -5.08 -1.50
N HIS A 259 -12.66 -4.17 -1.63
CA HIS A 259 -13.01 -3.38 -2.81
C HIS A 259 -13.70 -4.14 -3.94
N GLY A 260 -13.34 -5.39 -4.16
CA GLY A 260 -13.89 -6.21 -5.25
C GLY A 260 -15.30 -6.72 -4.98
N HIS A 261 -15.71 -6.75 -3.71
CA HIS A 261 -16.92 -7.42 -3.21
C HIS A 261 -16.98 -8.89 -3.65
N ASP A 262 -15.83 -9.47 -3.96
CA ASP A 262 -15.68 -10.88 -4.28
C ASP A 262 -15.25 -11.63 -3.02
N TRP A 263 -15.66 -12.90 -2.93
CA TRP A 263 -15.34 -13.79 -1.83
C TRP A 263 -14.61 -15.02 -2.35
N GLY A 264 -13.57 -15.41 -1.66
CA GLY A 264 -12.80 -16.61 -1.98
C GLY A 264 -11.36 -16.52 -1.54
N GLU A 265 -10.65 -17.62 -1.71
CA GLU A 265 -9.24 -17.72 -1.34
C GLU A 265 -8.42 -18.48 -2.39
N THR A 266 -7.13 -18.24 -2.40
CA THR A 266 -6.16 -18.89 -3.27
C THR A 266 -4.75 -18.73 -2.72
N THR A 267 -3.78 -19.31 -3.41
CA THR A 267 -2.37 -19.01 -3.21
C THR A 267 -1.79 -18.25 -4.41
N SER A 268 -0.85 -17.37 -4.17
CA SER A 268 -0.07 -16.73 -5.22
C SER A 268 1.02 -17.68 -5.74
N PRO A 269 1.63 -17.41 -6.90
CA PRO A 269 2.75 -18.21 -7.43
C PRO A 269 3.92 -18.37 -6.44
N SER A 270 4.18 -17.37 -5.59
CA SER A 270 5.20 -17.45 -4.53
C SER A 270 4.73 -18.19 -3.27
N GLY A 271 3.55 -18.82 -3.29
CA GLY A 271 2.99 -19.59 -2.17
C GLY A 271 2.38 -18.73 -1.06
N ARG A 272 2.14 -17.42 -1.30
CA ARG A 272 1.47 -16.56 -0.33
C ARG A 272 -0.03 -16.78 -0.36
N TYR A 273 -0.65 -16.77 0.82
CA TYR A 273 -2.10 -16.85 0.94
C TYR A 273 -2.76 -15.55 0.47
N VAL A 274 -3.88 -15.69 -0.22
CA VAL A 274 -4.66 -14.56 -0.74
C VAL A 274 -6.13 -14.82 -0.46
N ALA A 275 -6.78 -13.89 0.23
CA ALA A 275 -8.21 -13.87 0.40
C ALA A 275 -8.83 -12.61 -0.21
N ALA A 276 -9.99 -12.76 -0.82
CA ALA A 276 -10.95 -11.69 -1.04
C ALA A 276 -12.07 -11.89 -0.01
N CYS A 277 -12.22 -10.92 0.91
CA CYS A 277 -13.04 -11.13 2.10
C CYS A 277 -14.53 -10.85 1.91
N GLY A 278 -14.98 -10.60 0.68
CA GLY A 278 -16.37 -10.23 0.41
C GLY A 278 -16.67 -8.82 0.90
N CYS A 279 -17.95 -8.54 1.15
CA CYS A 279 -18.41 -7.27 1.72
C CYS A 279 -19.37 -7.51 2.89
N CYS A 280 -19.52 -6.49 3.73
CA CYS A 280 -20.51 -6.50 4.82
C CYS A 280 -21.76 -5.69 4.48
N VAL A 281 -21.82 -5.09 3.30
CA VAL A 281 -22.97 -4.35 2.81
C VAL A 281 -24.10 -5.31 2.41
N ASP A 282 -25.35 -4.84 2.51
CA ASP A 282 -26.51 -5.50 1.91
C ASP A 282 -26.62 -5.08 0.43
N PRO A 283 -26.29 -5.96 -0.55
CA PRO A 283 -26.32 -5.59 -1.96
C PRO A 283 -27.69 -5.11 -2.45
N ALA A 284 -28.78 -5.51 -1.80
CA ALA A 284 -30.13 -5.11 -2.15
C ALA A 284 -30.42 -3.63 -1.81
N ARG A 285 -29.55 -2.99 -1.02
CA ARG A 285 -29.66 -1.57 -0.64
C ARG A 285 -28.78 -0.64 -1.46
N LEU A 286 -27.96 -1.20 -2.36
CA LEU A 286 -27.06 -0.43 -3.20
C LEU A 286 -27.70 -0.16 -4.56
N ASP A 287 -27.96 1.09 -4.85
CA ASP A 287 -28.54 1.53 -6.13
C ASP A 287 -27.65 1.12 -7.32
N TYR A 288 -26.35 1.33 -7.20
CA TYR A 288 -25.39 1.02 -8.26
C TYR A 288 -25.25 -0.50 -8.51
N ALA A 289 -25.58 -1.34 -7.52
CA ALA A 289 -25.61 -2.79 -7.69
C ALA A 289 -26.87 -3.24 -8.42
N MET A 290 -28.00 -2.58 -8.13
CA MET A 290 -29.32 -2.94 -8.65
C MET A 290 -29.60 -2.33 -10.03
N LEU A 291 -29.10 -1.11 -10.29
CA LEU A 291 -29.45 -0.34 -11.48
C LEU A 291 -28.47 -0.49 -12.65
N ARG A 292 -27.33 -1.12 -12.42
CA ARG A 292 -26.30 -1.29 -13.45
C ARG A 292 -26.20 -2.73 -13.91
N ASP A 293 -26.42 -2.93 -15.19
CA ASP A 293 -26.03 -4.19 -15.85
C ASP A 293 -24.51 -4.20 -16.03
N SER A 294 -23.82 -4.83 -15.10
CA SER A 294 -22.35 -4.82 -14.99
C SER A 294 -21.78 -6.19 -15.35
N THR A 295 -20.64 -6.20 -16.05
CA THR A 295 -19.87 -7.43 -16.29
C THR A 295 -18.95 -7.81 -15.12
N ARG A 296 -19.04 -7.12 -13.99
CA ARG A 296 -18.34 -7.51 -12.77
C ARG A 296 -19.00 -8.73 -12.13
N PRO A 297 -18.26 -9.54 -11.36
CA PRO A 297 -18.86 -10.60 -10.56
C PRO A 297 -19.99 -10.08 -9.68
N VAL A 298 -20.93 -10.95 -9.36
CA VAL A 298 -21.97 -10.66 -8.36
C VAL A 298 -21.29 -10.41 -7.02
N MET A 299 -21.73 -9.36 -6.33
CA MET A 299 -21.25 -9.07 -4.97
C MET A 299 -21.55 -10.23 -4.04
N GLN A 300 -20.60 -10.57 -3.21
CA GLN A 300 -20.70 -11.64 -2.23
C GLN A 300 -20.41 -11.08 -0.84
N GLN A 301 -21.29 -11.38 0.10
CA GLN A 301 -21.04 -11.08 1.49
C GLN A 301 -19.94 -11.99 2.04
N GLY A 302 -19.18 -11.47 2.98
CA GLY A 302 -18.12 -12.23 3.62
C GLY A 302 -17.43 -11.45 4.72
N ALA A 303 -16.59 -12.15 5.46
CA ALA A 303 -15.67 -11.58 6.43
C ALA A 303 -14.46 -12.53 6.57
N PHE A 304 -13.39 -12.03 7.13
CA PHE A 304 -12.18 -12.83 7.37
C PHE A 304 -11.80 -12.77 8.84
N ILE A 305 -11.43 -13.90 9.40
CA ILE A 305 -10.83 -13.99 10.72
C ILE A 305 -9.44 -14.64 10.58
N LEU A 306 -8.45 -14.01 11.18
CA LEU A 306 -7.22 -14.70 11.55
C LEU A 306 -7.44 -15.23 12.99
N HIS A 307 -7.35 -16.52 13.19
CA HIS A 307 -7.53 -17.16 14.50
C HIS A 307 -6.38 -18.12 14.78
N GLU A 308 -5.69 -17.92 15.88
CA GLU A 308 -4.44 -18.63 16.20
C GLU A 308 -3.41 -18.55 15.03
N GLY A 309 -3.40 -17.43 14.32
CA GLY A 309 -2.57 -17.22 13.12
C GLY A 309 -3.06 -17.92 11.86
N LEU A 310 -4.18 -18.64 11.89
CA LEU A 310 -4.73 -19.38 10.75
C LEU A 310 -5.91 -18.63 10.10
N PRO A 311 -6.03 -18.66 8.77
CA PRO A 311 -7.10 -17.98 8.05
C PRO A 311 -8.44 -18.72 8.17
N VAL A 312 -9.50 -17.99 8.47
CA VAL A 312 -10.89 -18.45 8.44
C VAL A 312 -11.68 -17.47 7.61
N LEU A 313 -12.18 -17.93 6.47
CA LEU A 313 -12.96 -17.10 5.55
C LEU A 313 -14.45 -17.41 5.72
N LEU A 314 -15.23 -16.42 6.18
CA LEU A 314 -16.65 -16.55 6.50
C LEU A 314 -17.52 -16.13 5.32
N HIS A 315 -18.67 -16.81 5.17
CA HIS A 315 -19.70 -16.49 4.17
C HIS A 315 -21.07 -16.87 4.70
N PRO A 316 -22.13 -16.05 4.54
CA PRO A 316 -23.45 -16.34 5.14
C PRO A 316 -24.05 -17.68 4.74
N LYS A 317 -23.76 -18.14 3.52
CA LYS A 317 -24.32 -19.40 3.00
C LYS A 317 -23.36 -20.59 3.08
N TYR A 318 -22.06 -20.39 2.81
CA TYR A 318 -21.11 -21.50 2.62
C TYR A 318 -20.24 -21.76 3.85
N ALA A 319 -20.03 -20.76 4.67
CA ALA A 319 -19.24 -20.82 5.91
C ALA A 319 -19.81 -19.82 6.94
N PRO A 320 -21.09 -20.01 7.37
CA PRO A 320 -21.72 -19.10 8.32
C PRO A 320 -21.05 -19.19 9.70
N PRO A 321 -21.07 -18.11 10.50
CA PRO A 321 -20.53 -18.11 11.85
C PRO A 321 -21.04 -19.26 12.73
N SER A 322 -22.28 -19.68 12.54
CA SER A 322 -22.89 -20.80 13.27
C SER A 322 -22.23 -22.18 13.03
N MET A 323 -21.38 -22.31 12.02
CA MET A 323 -20.57 -23.53 11.80
C MET A 323 -19.36 -23.60 12.74
N TRP A 324 -19.02 -22.51 13.40
CA TRP A 324 -17.82 -22.36 14.18
C TRP A 324 -18.09 -22.15 15.69
N LEU A 325 -19.36 -22.00 16.04
CA LEU A 325 -19.89 -21.99 17.42
C LEU A 325 -20.30 -23.41 17.85
#